data_9ff4d22890483ca290f738e38645d2f6
#
_entry.id   9ff4d22890483ca290f738e38645d2f6
#
_cell.length_a   1.000
_cell.length_b   1.000
_cell.length_c   1.000
_cell.angle_alpha   90.00
_cell.angle_beta   90.00
_cell.angle_gamma   90.00
#
_symmetry.space_group_name_H-M   'P 1'
#
loop_
_entity.id
_entity.type
_entity.pdbx_description
1 polymer ?
#
loop_
_entity_poly.entity_id
_entity_poly.type
_entity_poly.pdbx_seq_one_letter_code
_entity_poly.pdbx_strand_id
1 'polypeptide(L)'
;MTSRIVIVAFSLIILLATSSLSQTVAPSQTSVEQINPKLPTIFVVGDSTANNHANGGLGWGDPFITYFDLSKTNVLNRARGGRSSRTFVTEGLWDKVLSDMKAGDVVLIQFGHNDAGATNDASRARGSLPGLGEETQEIDNELTKKHEVVHTYGWYMRKMIADTKAKGATPIVLSLTVRNIWKDGRVERGSGKFSQWAAEIAKSQNLEFIDLRRSSQTSTNS
;
A
#
# COMPACT_ATOMS: atom_id res chain seq x y z
N MET A 1 97.52 -12.97 6.25
CA MET A 1 96.60 -13.20 7.38
C MET A 1 95.41 -12.25 7.23
N THR A 2 94.36 -12.69 6.64
CA THR A 2 93.15 -11.88 6.31
C THR A 2 91.99 -12.31 7.19
N SER A 3 91.66 -11.44 8.12
CA SER A 3 90.56 -11.62 9.04
C SER A 3 89.25 -11.28 8.30
N ARG A 4 88.32 -12.25 8.18
CA ARG A 4 86.97 -12.03 7.63
C ARG A 4 85.99 -11.65 8.74
N ILE A 5 85.45 -10.45 8.65
CA ILE A 5 84.31 -9.98 9.51
C ILE A 5 83.05 -10.50 8.94
N VAL A 6 82.33 -11.30 9.72
CA VAL A 6 80.94 -11.76 9.39
C VAL A 6 79.93 -10.77 10.01
N ILE A 7 79.23 -10.07 9.15
CA ILE A 7 78.13 -9.20 9.58
C ILE A 7 76.84 -10.04 9.56
N VAL A 8 76.24 -10.26 10.73
CA VAL A 8 74.93 -10.89 10.89
C VAL A 8 73.91 -9.79 10.86
N ALA A 9 73.12 -9.76 9.76
CA ALA A 9 71.98 -8.85 9.65
C ALA A 9 70.78 -9.48 10.34
N PHE A 10 70.32 -8.85 11.41
CA PHE A 10 69.00 -9.19 12.05
C PHE A 10 67.84 -8.50 11.28
N SER A 11 67.10 -9.28 10.52
CA SER A 11 65.87 -8.80 9.89
C SER A 11 64.74 -8.85 10.90
N LEU A 12 64.31 -7.67 11.34
CA LEU A 12 63.13 -7.50 12.19
C LEU A 12 61.86 -7.55 11.31
N ILE A 13 61.14 -8.68 11.33
CA ILE A 13 59.84 -8.81 10.66
C ILE A 13 58.81 -8.20 11.59
N ILE A 14 58.30 -7.02 11.24
CA ILE A 14 57.13 -6.40 11.88
C ILE A 14 55.87 -7.04 11.29
N LEU A 15 55.23 -7.89 12.06
CA LEU A 15 53.94 -8.50 11.73
C LEU A 15 52.83 -7.46 12.03
N LEU A 16 52.35 -6.77 11.00
CA LEU A 16 51.17 -5.91 11.08
C LEU A 16 49.93 -6.81 11.15
N ALA A 17 49.39 -7.00 12.34
CA ALA A 17 48.08 -7.63 12.53
C ALA A 17 46.98 -6.64 12.12
N THR A 18 46.43 -6.79 10.91
CA THR A 18 45.20 -6.09 10.51
C THR A 18 44.02 -6.77 11.17
N SER A 19 43.51 -6.17 12.26
CA SER A 19 42.25 -6.56 12.86
C SER A 19 41.10 -6.11 11.94
N SER A 20 40.58 -7.05 11.16
CA SER A 20 39.33 -6.88 10.43
C SER A 20 38.19 -6.78 11.43
N LEU A 21 37.70 -5.58 11.67
CA LEU A 21 36.42 -5.35 12.35
C LEU A 21 35.29 -5.88 11.43
N SER A 22 34.92 -7.14 11.62
CA SER A 22 33.63 -7.63 11.08
C SER A 22 32.52 -6.83 11.72
N GLN A 23 31.97 -5.87 10.99
CA GLN A 23 30.68 -5.28 11.34
C GLN A 23 29.64 -6.38 11.16
N THR A 24 29.21 -6.99 12.26
CA THR A 24 28.00 -7.77 12.31
C THR A 24 26.84 -6.82 12.03
N VAL A 25 26.36 -6.84 10.78
CA VAL A 25 25.06 -6.24 10.43
C VAL A 25 24.04 -6.98 11.28
N ALA A 26 23.51 -6.30 12.30
CA ALA A 26 22.40 -6.81 13.08
C ALA A 26 21.26 -7.13 12.10
N PRO A 27 20.61 -8.30 12.21
CA PRO A 27 19.46 -8.60 11.37
C PRO A 27 18.43 -7.50 11.60
N SER A 28 18.00 -6.88 10.51
CA SER A 28 16.87 -5.95 10.49
C SER A 28 15.70 -6.69 11.15
N GLN A 29 15.43 -6.37 12.41
CA GLN A 29 14.23 -6.85 13.07
C GLN A 29 13.06 -6.25 12.30
N THR A 30 12.40 -7.07 11.51
CA THR A 30 11.04 -6.78 11.04
C THR A 30 10.24 -6.64 12.32
N SER A 31 10.01 -5.41 12.75
CA SER A 31 9.17 -5.11 13.91
C SER A 31 7.81 -5.72 13.59
N VAL A 32 7.46 -6.82 14.27
CA VAL A 32 6.09 -7.31 14.27
C VAL A 32 5.27 -6.13 14.76
N GLU A 33 4.42 -5.62 13.90
CA GLU A 33 3.53 -4.50 14.19
C GLU A 33 2.69 -4.88 15.41
N GLN A 34 3.07 -4.38 16.58
CA GLN A 34 2.40 -4.72 17.85
C GLN A 34 1.07 -3.98 17.91
N ILE A 35 0.02 -4.66 17.45
CA ILE A 35 -1.35 -4.19 17.57
C ILE A 35 -1.79 -4.31 19.02
N ASN A 36 -2.20 -3.20 19.64
CA ASN A 36 -2.86 -3.25 20.93
C ASN A 36 -4.35 -3.56 20.72
N PRO A 37 -4.84 -4.76 21.07
CA PRO A 37 -6.23 -5.16 20.77
C PRO A 37 -7.28 -4.36 21.56
N LYS A 38 -6.88 -3.63 22.59
CA LYS A 38 -7.78 -2.78 23.38
C LYS A 38 -8.05 -1.41 22.74
N LEU A 39 -7.21 -0.99 21.80
CA LEU A 39 -7.37 0.29 21.12
C LEU A 39 -8.20 0.14 19.84
N PRO A 40 -8.92 1.21 19.41
CA PRO A 40 -9.49 1.24 18.08
C PRO A 40 -8.37 1.21 17.02
N THR A 41 -8.68 0.69 15.85
CA THR A 41 -7.74 0.57 14.74
C THR A 41 -8.24 1.36 13.54
N ILE A 42 -7.34 2.14 12.92
CA ILE A 42 -7.57 2.76 11.61
C ILE A 42 -6.85 1.89 10.57
N PHE A 43 -7.61 1.25 9.70
CA PHE A 43 -7.07 0.51 8.56
C PHE A 43 -7.02 1.40 7.33
N VAL A 44 -5.88 1.43 6.64
CA VAL A 44 -5.76 2.00 5.31
C VAL A 44 -5.77 0.85 4.31
N VAL A 45 -6.77 0.80 3.43
CA VAL A 45 -6.84 -0.19 2.35
C VAL A 45 -6.83 0.52 1.00
N GLY A 46 -6.03 0.01 0.06
CA GLY A 46 -5.81 0.67 -1.22
C GLY A 46 -4.69 0.03 -2.04
N ASP A 47 -4.21 0.79 -2.98
CA ASP A 47 -3.18 0.40 -3.94
C ASP A 47 -1.79 1.01 -3.65
N SER A 48 -0.95 1.12 -4.70
CA SER A 48 0.41 1.69 -4.59
C SER A 48 0.43 3.18 -4.23
N THR A 49 -0.67 3.90 -4.33
CA THR A 49 -0.69 5.30 -3.89
C THR A 49 -0.70 5.42 -2.37
N ALA A 50 -1.24 4.41 -1.68
CA ALA A 50 -1.22 4.32 -0.22
C ALA A 50 -0.03 3.49 0.32
N ASN A 51 0.46 2.49 -0.42
CA ASN A 51 1.59 1.65 -0.02
C ASN A 51 2.49 1.34 -1.23
N ASN A 52 3.64 2.03 -1.31
CA ASN A 52 4.60 1.86 -2.40
C ASN A 52 6.04 1.93 -1.89
N HIS A 53 6.71 0.79 -1.88
CA HIS A 53 8.13 0.71 -1.50
C HIS A 53 9.06 0.51 -2.71
N ALA A 54 8.53 0.61 -3.94
CA ALA A 54 9.35 0.48 -5.14
C ALA A 54 10.20 1.75 -5.36
N ASN A 55 11.49 1.57 -5.64
CA ASN A 55 12.43 2.64 -5.97
C ASN A 55 12.51 3.78 -4.92
N GLY A 56 12.40 3.45 -3.64
CA GLY A 56 12.42 4.43 -2.55
C GLY A 56 11.15 5.29 -2.42
N GLY A 57 10.10 4.96 -3.17
CA GLY A 57 8.81 5.61 -3.03
C GLY A 57 8.11 5.22 -1.73
N LEU A 58 7.36 6.18 -1.17
CA LEU A 58 6.43 5.92 -0.07
C LEU A 58 5.01 6.23 -0.55
N GLY A 59 4.07 5.35 -0.22
CA GLY A 59 2.66 5.66 -0.35
C GLY A 59 2.22 6.60 0.78
N TRP A 60 1.10 7.31 0.61
CA TRP A 60 0.62 8.24 1.64
C TRP A 60 0.24 7.54 2.97
N GLY A 61 -0.08 6.25 2.91
CA GLY A 61 -0.48 5.48 4.10
C GLY A 61 0.64 5.27 5.12
N ASP A 62 1.92 5.26 4.67
CA ASP A 62 3.04 5.09 5.58
C ASP A 62 3.30 6.35 6.43
N PRO A 63 3.46 7.56 5.86
CA PRO A 63 3.60 8.77 6.67
C PRO A 63 2.31 9.15 7.41
N PHE A 64 1.14 8.67 6.98
CA PHE A 64 -0.14 8.93 7.66
C PHE A 64 -0.12 8.48 9.13
N ILE A 65 0.57 7.40 9.44
CA ILE A 65 0.70 6.86 10.81
C ILE A 65 1.29 7.90 11.78
N THR A 66 2.19 8.77 11.31
CA THR A 66 2.89 9.75 12.14
C THR A 66 1.99 10.87 12.67
N TYR A 67 0.78 11.03 12.14
CA TYR A 67 -0.18 12.04 12.59
C TYR A 67 -1.05 11.59 13.77
N PHE A 68 -0.84 10.38 14.30
CA PHE A 68 -1.67 9.82 15.35
C PHE A 68 -0.89 9.53 16.63
N ASP A 69 -1.56 9.65 17.74
CA ASP A 69 -1.08 9.20 19.05
C ASP A 69 -1.30 7.68 19.17
N LEU A 70 -0.25 6.91 18.92
CA LEU A 70 -0.30 5.45 18.92
C LEU A 70 -0.56 4.84 20.31
N SER A 71 -0.58 5.65 21.37
CA SER A 71 -1.05 5.21 22.69
C SER A 71 -2.59 5.15 22.77
N LYS A 72 -3.30 5.75 21.80
CA LYS A 72 -4.76 5.87 21.78
C LYS A 72 -5.42 5.13 20.61
N THR A 73 -4.68 4.87 19.54
CA THR A 73 -5.20 4.17 18.36
C THR A 73 -4.10 3.39 17.66
N ASN A 74 -4.45 2.25 17.07
CA ASN A 74 -3.59 1.60 16.10
C ASN A 74 -3.84 2.23 14.72
N VAL A 75 -2.80 2.35 13.89
CA VAL A 75 -2.93 2.74 12.47
C VAL A 75 -2.19 1.71 11.63
N LEU A 76 -2.92 1.02 10.76
CA LEU A 76 -2.40 -0.10 9.99
C LEU A 76 -2.53 0.16 8.50
N ASN A 77 -1.40 0.31 7.81
CA ASN A 77 -1.40 0.40 6.36
C ASN A 77 -1.47 -1.01 5.74
N ARG A 78 -2.68 -1.46 5.41
CA ARG A 78 -2.96 -2.75 4.76
C ARG A 78 -3.06 -2.63 3.23
N ALA A 79 -2.82 -1.45 2.67
CA ALA A 79 -2.80 -1.26 1.23
C ALA A 79 -1.71 -2.11 0.57
N ARG A 80 -1.93 -2.47 -0.70
CA ARG A 80 -0.99 -3.29 -1.46
C ARG A 80 -0.76 -2.74 -2.86
N GLY A 81 0.48 -2.42 -3.17
CA GLY A 81 0.86 -1.91 -4.47
C GLY A 81 0.39 -2.80 -5.63
N GLY A 82 -0.14 -2.18 -6.70
CA GLY A 82 -0.62 -2.87 -7.89
C GLY A 82 -2.01 -3.51 -7.80
N ARG A 83 -2.69 -3.46 -6.65
CA ARG A 83 -4.02 -4.05 -6.48
C ARG A 83 -5.11 -3.08 -6.87
N SER A 84 -6.17 -3.62 -7.48
CA SER A 84 -7.45 -2.97 -7.70
C SER A 84 -8.42 -3.33 -6.56
N SER A 85 -9.62 -2.75 -6.56
CA SER A 85 -10.69 -3.16 -5.66
C SER A 85 -10.99 -4.67 -5.79
N ARG A 86 -11.00 -5.18 -7.03
CA ARG A 86 -11.18 -6.61 -7.34
C ARG A 86 -10.05 -7.46 -6.75
N THR A 87 -8.80 -7.22 -7.13
CA THR A 87 -7.69 -8.09 -6.74
C THR A 87 -7.38 -7.99 -5.25
N PHE A 88 -7.70 -6.90 -4.59
CA PHE A 88 -7.62 -6.81 -3.14
C PHE A 88 -8.58 -7.78 -2.44
N VAL A 89 -9.78 -7.99 -3.02
CA VAL A 89 -10.75 -8.97 -2.53
C VAL A 89 -10.35 -10.39 -2.95
N THR A 90 -10.11 -10.64 -4.24
CA THR A 90 -9.93 -12.00 -4.77
C THR A 90 -8.61 -12.66 -4.36
N GLU A 91 -7.58 -11.88 -3.99
CA GLU A 91 -6.33 -12.39 -3.43
C GLU A 91 -6.39 -12.63 -1.90
N GLY A 92 -7.56 -12.44 -1.24
CA GLY A 92 -7.75 -12.66 0.18
C GLY A 92 -7.12 -11.58 1.07
N LEU A 93 -6.68 -10.43 0.50
CA LEU A 93 -6.13 -9.31 1.28
C LEU A 93 -7.22 -8.65 2.12
N TRP A 94 -8.44 -8.54 1.56
CA TRP A 94 -9.59 -8.03 2.28
C TRP A 94 -9.99 -8.94 3.45
N ASP A 95 -9.96 -10.26 3.27
CA ASP A 95 -10.29 -11.21 4.34
C ASP A 95 -9.32 -11.10 5.53
N LYS A 96 -8.04 -10.79 5.26
CA LYS A 96 -7.06 -10.51 6.33
C LYS A 96 -7.41 -9.25 7.12
N VAL A 97 -7.84 -8.18 6.43
CA VAL A 97 -8.31 -6.96 7.11
C VAL A 97 -9.54 -7.26 7.96
N LEU A 98 -10.50 -8.03 7.42
CA LEU A 98 -11.70 -8.44 8.15
C LEU A 98 -11.40 -9.30 9.38
N SER A 99 -10.36 -10.16 9.32
CA SER A 99 -9.97 -10.98 10.47
C SER A 99 -9.45 -10.15 11.64
N ASP A 100 -8.78 -9.04 11.35
CA ASP A 100 -8.20 -8.13 12.35
C ASP A 100 -9.21 -7.08 12.85
N MET A 101 -10.31 -6.88 12.12
CA MET A 101 -11.28 -5.81 12.34
C MET A 101 -12.28 -6.14 13.45
N LYS A 102 -12.60 -5.15 14.28
CA LYS A 102 -13.61 -5.21 15.34
C LYS A 102 -14.49 -3.97 15.38
N ALA A 103 -15.54 -4.01 16.18
CA ALA A 103 -16.43 -2.86 16.39
C ALA A 103 -15.66 -1.64 16.94
N GLY A 104 -15.99 -0.47 16.41
CA GLY A 104 -15.34 0.80 16.73
C GLY A 104 -14.09 1.12 15.91
N ASP A 105 -13.63 0.21 15.04
CA ASP A 105 -12.55 0.48 14.10
C ASP A 105 -13.00 1.37 12.93
N VAL A 106 -12.03 1.92 12.20
CA VAL A 106 -12.25 2.76 11.01
C VAL A 106 -11.50 2.18 9.82
N VAL A 107 -12.11 2.19 8.64
CA VAL A 107 -11.46 1.73 7.40
C VAL A 107 -11.47 2.85 6.36
N LEU A 108 -10.30 3.29 5.94
CA LEU A 108 -10.10 4.22 4.83
C LEU A 108 -9.95 3.43 3.54
N ILE A 109 -10.89 3.58 2.60
CA ILE A 109 -10.96 2.77 1.36
C ILE A 109 -10.63 3.63 0.15
N GLN A 110 -9.51 3.30 -0.55
CA GLN A 110 -9.05 4.00 -1.76
C GLN A 110 -8.66 3.03 -2.87
N PHE A 111 -9.51 2.87 -3.88
CA PHE A 111 -9.23 2.08 -5.09
C PHE A 111 -9.68 2.80 -6.36
N GLY A 112 -9.12 2.38 -7.52
CA GLY A 112 -9.50 2.88 -8.84
C GLY A 112 -8.35 3.03 -9.82
N HIS A 113 -7.10 3.27 -9.37
CA HIS A 113 -5.96 3.43 -10.27
C HIS A 113 -5.61 2.17 -11.08
N ASN A 114 -5.94 1.00 -10.56
CA ASN A 114 -5.67 -0.28 -11.21
C ASN A 114 -6.94 -0.93 -11.76
N ASP A 115 -8.10 -0.45 -11.35
CA ASP A 115 -9.42 -0.97 -11.77
C ASP A 115 -9.70 -0.73 -13.26
N ALA A 116 -9.10 0.30 -13.86
CA ALA A 116 -9.17 0.57 -15.30
C ALA A 116 -8.30 -0.40 -16.15
N GLY A 117 -7.57 -1.31 -15.55
CA GLY A 117 -6.76 -2.30 -16.26
C GLY A 117 -7.60 -3.36 -16.97
N ALA A 118 -6.94 -4.28 -17.68
CA ALA A 118 -7.60 -5.42 -18.28
C ALA A 118 -8.20 -6.33 -17.22
N THR A 119 -9.40 -6.84 -17.46
CA THR A 119 -10.06 -7.85 -16.61
C THR A 119 -9.39 -9.22 -16.77
N ASN A 120 -8.90 -9.52 -17.96
CA ASN A 120 -8.20 -10.76 -18.26
C ASN A 120 -6.95 -10.47 -19.08
N ASP A 121 -5.78 -10.87 -18.58
CA ASP A 121 -4.47 -10.62 -19.19
C ASP A 121 -3.44 -11.54 -18.53
N ALA A 122 -2.57 -12.16 -19.33
CA ALA A 122 -1.59 -13.14 -18.83
C ALA A 122 -0.55 -12.58 -17.87
N SER A 123 -0.33 -11.26 -17.88
CA SER A 123 0.66 -10.58 -17.03
C SER A 123 0.03 -9.77 -15.90
N ARG A 124 -1.19 -9.27 -16.09
CA ARG A 124 -1.74 -8.21 -15.23
C ARG A 124 -3.28 -8.15 -15.17
N ALA A 125 -3.94 -9.30 -15.10
CA ALA A 125 -5.41 -9.43 -14.98
C ALA A 125 -5.94 -8.83 -13.68
N ARG A 126 -6.10 -7.51 -13.61
CA ARG A 126 -6.46 -6.80 -12.37
C ARG A 126 -7.63 -5.82 -12.50
N GLY A 127 -8.10 -5.52 -13.70
CA GLY A 127 -9.23 -4.62 -13.89
C GLY A 127 -10.52 -5.17 -13.28
N SER A 128 -11.36 -4.29 -12.76
CA SER A 128 -12.77 -4.56 -12.49
C SER A 128 -13.61 -4.17 -13.70
N LEU A 129 -14.86 -4.63 -13.79
CA LEU A 129 -15.79 -4.07 -14.77
C LEU A 129 -16.06 -2.60 -14.45
N PRO A 130 -16.17 -1.73 -15.46
CA PRO A 130 -16.50 -0.34 -15.24
C PRO A 130 -17.95 -0.20 -14.78
N GLY A 131 -18.23 0.73 -13.88
CA GLY A 131 -19.58 1.05 -13.45
C GLY A 131 -19.86 0.79 -12.00
N LEU A 132 -21.13 1.06 -11.64
CA LEU A 132 -21.64 0.98 -10.26
C LEU A 132 -22.70 -0.11 -10.10
N GLY A 133 -23.08 -0.80 -11.17
CA GLY A 133 -24.13 -1.82 -11.19
C GLY A 133 -23.68 -3.17 -10.61
N GLU A 134 -24.47 -4.19 -10.91
CA GLU A 134 -24.27 -5.58 -10.47
C GLU A 134 -23.77 -6.49 -11.62
N GLU A 135 -23.39 -5.88 -12.75
CA GLU A 135 -22.93 -6.62 -13.93
C GLU A 135 -21.72 -7.49 -13.59
N THR A 136 -21.68 -8.64 -14.22
CA THR A 136 -20.63 -9.63 -14.06
C THR A 136 -20.07 -10.08 -15.41
N GLN A 137 -18.85 -10.58 -15.39
CA GLN A 137 -18.21 -11.26 -16.51
C GLN A 137 -17.49 -12.51 -16.01
N GLU A 138 -17.84 -13.66 -16.54
CA GLU A 138 -17.08 -14.89 -16.30
C GLU A 138 -15.83 -14.91 -17.17
N ILE A 139 -14.70 -15.26 -16.57
CA ILE A 139 -13.42 -15.40 -17.26
C ILE A 139 -12.67 -16.64 -16.77
N ASP A 140 -11.88 -17.24 -17.65
CA ASP A 140 -10.78 -18.10 -17.25
C ASP A 140 -9.54 -17.22 -17.16
N ASN A 141 -9.20 -16.83 -15.95
CA ASN A 141 -8.17 -15.83 -15.66
C ASN A 141 -6.81 -16.30 -16.18
N GLU A 142 -6.27 -15.63 -17.20
CA GLU A 142 -5.03 -15.99 -17.85
C GLU A 142 -3.80 -15.93 -16.94
N LEU A 143 -3.82 -15.08 -15.91
CA LEU A 143 -2.73 -14.94 -14.96
C LEU A 143 -2.77 -16.05 -13.89
N THR A 144 -3.93 -16.28 -13.28
CA THR A 144 -4.08 -17.21 -12.15
C THR A 144 -4.46 -18.61 -12.57
N LYS A 145 -4.87 -18.83 -13.85
CA LYS A 145 -5.39 -20.08 -14.42
C LYS A 145 -6.62 -20.63 -13.68
N LYS A 146 -7.40 -19.73 -13.08
CA LYS A 146 -8.62 -20.07 -12.35
C LYS A 146 -9.83 -19.45 -13.04
N HIS A 147 -10.95 -20.14 -12.96
CA HIS A 147 -12.25 -19.56 -13.30
C HIS A 147 -12.59 -18.47 -12.29
N GLU A 148 -13.08 -17.33 -12.77
CA GLU A 148 -13.38 -16.16 -11.93
C GLU A 148 -14.58 -15.40 -12.49
N VAL A 149 -15.47 -14.96 -11.58
CA VAL A 149 -16.55 -14.02 -11.90
C VAL A 149 -16.09 -12.62 -11.51
N VAL A 150 -15.87 -11.79 -12.53
CA VAL A 150 -15.46 -10.39 -12.36
C VAL A 150 -16.69 -9.53 -12.21
N HIS A 151 -16.73 -8.71 -11.17
CA HIS A 151 -17.80 -7.75 -10.90
C HIS A 151 -17.37 -6.31 -11.25
N THR A 152 -18.32 -5.39 -11.14
CA THR A 152 -18.06 -3.95 -11.30
C THR A 152 -17.21 -3.39 -10.17
N TYR A 153 -16.52 -2.27 -10.43
CA TYR A 153 -15.87 -1.47 -9.39
C TYR A 153 -16.81 -1.16 -8.22
N GLY A 154 -18.06 -0.75 -8.55
CA GLY A 154 -19.07 -0.43 -7.55
C GLY A 154 -19.42 -1.61 -6.66
N TRP A 155 -19.51 -2.80 -7.21
CA TRP A 155 -19.79 -4.01 -6.45
C TRP A 155 -18.69 -4.29 -5.41
N TYR A 156 -17.41 -4.25 -5.82
CA TYR A 156 -16.29 -4.48 -4.90
C TYR A 156 -16.23 -3.43 -3.79
N MET A 157 -16.44 -2.17 -4.14
CA MET A 157 -16.49 -1.10 -3.14
C MET A 157 -17.64 -1.28 -2.15
N ARG A 158 -18.85 -1.58 -2.64
CA ARG A 158 -20.02 -1.85 -1.77
C ARG A 158 -19.80 -3.08 -0.88
N LYS A 159 -19.17 -4.13 -1.41
CA LYS A 159 -18.82 -5.31 -0.61
C LYS A 159 -17.93 -4.91 0.58
N MET A 160 -16.82 -4.21 0.35
CA MET A 160 -15.93 -3.78 1.43
C MET A 160 -16.63 -2.88 2.45
N ILE A 161 -17.50 -1.99 2.00
CA ILE A 161 -18.31 -1.13 2.84
C ILE A 161 -19.30 -1.95 3.70
N ALA A 162 -20.02 -2.87 3.09
CA ALA A 162 -21.00 -3.72 3.79
C ALA A 162 -20.33 -4.61 4.85
N ASP A 163 -19.22 -5.25 4.48
CA ASP A 163 -18.45 -6.08 5.39
C ASP A 163 -17.89 -5.28 6.58
N THR A 164 -17.42 -4.05 6.33
CA THR A 164 -16.95 -3.12 7.38
C THR A 164 -18.08 -2.80 8.36
N LYS A 165 -19.26 -2.42 7.84
CA LYS A 165 -20.46 -2.13 8.66
C LYS A 165 -20.89 -3.37 9.46
N ALA A 166 -20.85 -4.56 8.86
CA ALA A 166 -21.20 -5.82 9.52
C ALA A 166 -20.28 -6.14 10.71
N LYS A 167 -19.01 -5.68 10.67
CA LYS A 167 -18.08 -5.77 11.81
C LYS A 167 -18.32 -4.70 12.87
N GLY A 168 -19.26 -3.78 12.70
CA GLY A 168 -19.47 -2.63 13.58
C GLY A 168 -18.39 -1.56 13.47
N ALA A 169 -17.62 -1.58 12.36
CA ALA A 169 -16.61 -0.59 12.04
C ALA A 169 -17.15 0.49 11.09
N THR A 170 -16.45 1.61 11.00
CA THR A 170 -16.84 2.77 10.19
C THR A 170 -16.07 2.83 8.89
N PRO A 171 -16.70 2.65 7.72
CA PRO A 171 -16.05 2.85 6.43
C PRO A 171 -16.02 4.33 6.06
N ILE A 172 -14.88 4.81 5.57
CA ILE A 172 -14.67 6.14 4.97
C ILE A 172 -14.14 5.92 3.56
N VAL A 173 -14.80 6.51 2.58
CA VAL A 173 -14.41 6.38 1.17
C VAL A 173 -13.54 7.57 0.77
N LEU A 174 -12.41 7.30 0.11
CA LEU A 174 -11.49 8.32 -0.37
C LEU A 174 -11.56 8.44 -1.90
N SER A 175 -11.40 9.66 -2.41
CA SER A 175 -11.11 9.83 -3.84
C SER A 175 -9.71 9.30 -4.16
N LEU A 176 -9.43 9.11 -5.44
CA LEU A 176 -8.07 8.82 -5.88
C LEU A 176 -7.17 10.05 -5.65
N THR A 177 -5.94 9.81 -5.24
CA THR A 177 -4.89 10.83 -5.28
C THR A 177 -4.53 11.17 -6.73
N VAL A 178 -4.07 12.40 -6.96
CA VAL A 178 -3.51 12.80 -8.23
C VAL A 178 -2.17 12.10 -8.41
N ARG A 179 -1.94 11.50 -9.59
CA ARG A 179 -0.62 10.93 -9.92
C ARG A 179 0.37 12.08 -10.18
N ASN A 180 1.62 11.87 -9.81
CA ASN A 180 2.70 12.83 -10.12
C ASN A 180 3.11 12.74 -11.60
N ILE A 181 2.15 13.04 -12.50
CA ILE A 181 2.33 13.09 -13.95
C ILE A 181 2.14 14.54 -14.38
N TRP A 182 3.19 15.12 -14.93
CA TRP A 182 3.19 16.51 -15.37
C TRP A 182 3.02 16.59 -16.89
N LYS A 183 2.11 17.43 -17.34
CA LYS A 183 1.90 17.79 -18.73
C LYS A 183 1.76 19.31 -18.84
N ASP A 184 2.54 19.92 -19.70
CA ASP A 184 2.55 21.37 -19.94
C ASP A 184 2.67 22.20 -18.64
N GLY A 185 3.54 21.76 -17.71
CA GLY A 185 3.77 22.43 -16.42
C GLY A 185 2.63 22.29 -15.40
N ARG A 186 1.66 21.40 -15.65
CA ARG A 186 0.53 21.12 -14.75
C ARG A 186 0.43 19.64 -14.43
N VAL A 187 0.02 19.31 -13.21
CA VAL A 187 -0.23 17.92 -12.81
C VAL A 187 -1.49 17.42 -13.52
N GLU A 188 -1.38 16.30 -14.23
CA GLU A 188 -2.53 15.64 -14.85
C GLU A 188 -3.49 15.11 -13.77
N ARG A 189 -4.74 15.55 -13.86
CA ARG A 189 -5.82 15.11 -12.94
C ARG A 189 -6.59 13.91 -13.47
N GLY A 190 -5.92 12.97 -14.15
CA GLY A 190 -6.53 11.74 -14.65
C GLY A 190 -7.33 10.98 -13.58
N SER A 191 -8.07 9.94 -13.97
CA SER A 191 -8.89 9.06 -13.10
C SER A 191 -10.14 9.71 -12.50
N GLY A 192 -10.62 10.82 -13.04
CA GLY A 192 -11.82 11.51 -12.56
C GLY A 192 -13.04 10.61 -12.40
N LYS A 193 -13.22 9.64 -13.30
CA LYS A 193 -14.38 8.74 -13.30
C LYS A 193 -14.43 7.85 -12.05
N PHE A 194 -13.36 7.21 -11.64
CA PHE A 194 -13.33 6.37 -10.42
C PHE A 194 -13.50 7.21 -9.15
N SER A 195 -12.96 8.43 -9.11
CA SER A 195 -13.21 9.35 -7.99
C SER A 195 -14.66 9.80 -7.93
N GLN A 196 -15.33 10.03 -9.08
CA GLN A 196 -16.76 10.32 -9.13
C GLN A 196 -17.58 9.13 -8.63
N TRP A 197 -17.29 7.94 -9.11
CA TRP A 197 -17.95 6.71 -8.65
C TRP A 197 -17.74 6.46 -7.15
N ALA A 198 -16.55 6.70 -6.61
CA ALA A 198 -16.31 6.62 -5.17
C ALA A 198 -17.20 7.60 -4.38
N ALA A 199 -17.32 8.85 -4.86
CA ALA A 199 -18.21 9.84 -4.24
C ALA A 199 -19.68 9.45 -4.33
N GLU A 200 -20.12 8.91 -5.49
CA GLU A 200 -21.51 8.43 -5.68
C GLU A 200 -21.82 7.25 -4.75
N ILE A 201 -20.90 6.31 -4.59
CA ILE A 201 -21.05 5.19 -3.66
C ILE A 201 -21.16 5.70 -2.23
N ALA A 202 -20.25 6.57 -1.79
CA ALA A 202 -20.28 7.14 -0.45
C ALA A 202 -21.62 7.85 -0.18
N LYS A 203 -22.07 8.69 -1.13
CA LYS A 203 -23.37 9.38 -1.05
C LYS A 203 -24.53 8.40 -0.95
N SER A 204 -24.59 7.38 -1.81
CA SER A 204 -25.68 6.39 -1.83
C SER A 204 -25.75 5.54 -0.57
N GLN A 205 -24.62 5.36 0.11
CA GLN A 205 -24.48 4.58 1.34
C GLN A 205 -24.53 5.43 2.61
N ASN A 206 -24.73 6.77 2.46
CA ASN A 206 -24.69 7.77 3.54
C ASN A 206 -23.40 7.68 4.37
N LEU A 207 -22.25 7.73 3.67
CA LEU A 207 -20.90 7.62 4.26
C LEU A 207 -20.13 8.91 4.14
N GLU A 208 -19.14 9.08 5.01
CA GLU A 208 -18.10 10.11 4.87
C GLU A 208 -17.31 9.86 3.59
N PHE A 209 -17.06 10.94 2.86
CA PHE A 209 -16.22 10.95 1.65
C PHE A 209 -15.15 12.04 1.76
N ILE A 210 -13.90 11.67 1.58
CA ILE A 210 -12.76 12.61 1.61
C ILE A 210 -12.20 12.76 0.20
N ASP A 211 -12.31 13.96 -0.38
CA ASP A 211 -11.73 14.27 -1.69
C ASP A 211 -10.25 14.69 -1.56
N LEU A 212 -9.35 13.72 -1.70
CA LEU A 212 -7.91 13.93 -1.64
C LEU A 212 -7.36 14.81 -2.78
N ARG A 213 -8.11 15.03 -3.85
CA ARG A 213 -7.71 15.93 -4.94
C ARG A 213 -7.86 17.40 -4.55
N ARG A 214 -8.72 17.69 -3.61
CA ARG A 214 -9.00 19.07 -3.12
C ARG A 214 -7.89 19.58 -2.19
N SER A 215 -7.35 18.69 -1.34
CA SER A 215 -6.29 19.04 -0.40
C SER A 215 -4.95 19.35 -1.06
N SER A 216 -4.68 18.82 -2.27
CA SER A 216 -3.47 19.14 -3.03
C SER A 216 -3.49 20.51 -3.72
N GLN A 217 -4.60 21.26 -3.68
CA GLN A 217 -4.70 22.59 -4.27
C GLN A 217 -4.20 23.71 -3.35
N THR A 218 -4.19 23.50 -2.04
CA THR A 218 -3.88 24.57 -1.07
C THR A 218 -2.39 24.71 -0.79
N SER A 219 -1.56 23.74 -1.15
CA SER A 219 -0.11 23.76 -0.88
C SER A 219 0.76 24.30 -2.02
N THR A 220 0.17 24.67 -3.18
CA THR A 220 0.93 25.19 -4.34
C THR A 220 0.81 26.71 -4.54
N ASN A 221 0.13 27.43 -3.65
CA ASN A 221 -0.02 28.88 -3.71
C ASN A 221 0.66 29.63 -2.55
N SER A 222 1.74 29.05 -1.98
CA SER A 222 2.58 29.78 -0.99
C SER A 222 4.04 29.76 -1.43
#